data_03f4fe45537c5c5a86c850ed43940797
#
_entry.id   03f4fe45537c5c5a86c850ed43940797
#
_cell.length_a   1.000
_cell.length_b   1.000
_cell.length_c   1.000
_cell.angle_alpha   90.00
_cell.angle_beta   90.00
_cell.angle_gamma   90.00
#
_symmetry.space_group_name_H-M   'P 1'
#
loop_
_entity.id
_entity.type
_entity.pdbx_description
1 polymer ?
#
loop_
_entity_poly.entity_id
_entity_poly.type
_entity_poly.pdbx_seq_one_letter_code
_entity_poly.pdbx_strand_id
1 'polypeptide(L)'
;IHMPNISLGNLEQGEVKLKPAELDLLDYLVSALKKNGIYLMIDALGGPTGYSGANRWLVGGTMEHRYTMYFDAESRKQCEEGMRQLFTHRNPYTGTRLIDDPVLALITGCNEQEFAFIRNHDFHELGAPAWRRFLREKYGSAERLNAAWKTAFGAFSEVPAFTPEQYAARGRRGADLDEFIARQERGMIRYFTQKFRQWGYKGLFTNFDMTKSMHYSAVRGDLEVVTMHSYFGHLSADGTQQSQGSMVGGGAPLFRDCASTRIAGKPFMINEYGHLFWNRYRYEEALGFTAFAAMNDVDGLMAHEGPAAISNARMIDTWAIYWDPVKCAQQLQGYFLFLRGDISPACGEARIRFSEQELRRTGAYPDALGSAQSRLSLVTKLTLEQNDSGKPLLPAGKGVAIIGEFARGKQYRRILADA
;
A
#
# COMPACT_ATOMS: atom_id res chain seq x y z
N ILE A 1 -3.91 3.47 -15.96
CA ILE A 1 -2.70 2.65 -15.99
C ILE A 1 -1.84 2.98 -14.77
N HIS A 2 -1.18 2.01 -14.21
CA HIS A 2 -0.29 2.13 -13.06
C HIS A 2 1.10 1.59 -13.40
N MET A 3 2.15 2.16 -12.80
CA MET A 3 3.55 1.73 -12.92
C MET A 3 4.04 1.51 -14.36
N PRO A 4 4.22 2.54 -15.17
CA PRO A 4 4.92 2.36 -16.45
C PRO A 4 6.35 1.86 -16.18
N ASN A 5 6.71 0.72 -16.75
CA ASN A 5 8.01 0.08 -16.51
C ASN A 5 9.14 0.80 -17.28
N ILE A 6 9.53 1.96 -16.78
CA ILE A 6 10.55 2.82 -17.38
C ILE A 6 11.57 3.24 -16.33
N SER A 7 12.81 2.84 -16.47
CA SER A 7 13.90 3.20 -15.55
C SER A 7 14.43 4.60 -15.87
N LEU A 8 13.86 5.62 -15.27
CA LEU A 8 13.97 7.02 -15.68
C LEU A 8 15.28 7.72 -15.32
N GLY A 9 16.01 7.28 -14.30
CA GLY A 9 17.11 8.08 -13.79
C GLY A 9 18.39 7.32 -13.45
N ASN A 10 19.48 8.06 -13.44
CA ASN A 10 20.78 7.64 -12.91
C ASN A 10 21.23 8.61 -11.83
N LEU A 11 22.07 8.12 -10.92
CA LEU A 11 22.83 8.96 -10.02
C LEU A 11 24.27 9.04 -10.53
N GLU A 12 24.68 10.19 -11.01
CA GLU A 12 26.03 10.45 -11.52
C GLU A 12 26.72 11.48 -10.64
N GLN A 13 27.85 11.12 -10.06
CA GLN A 13 28.63 12.00 -9.18
C GLN A 13 27.81 12.62 -8.02
N GLY A 14 26.83 11.88 -7.50
CA GLY A 14 25.94 12.35 -6.44
C GLY A 14 24.72 13.16 -6.91
N GLU A 15 24.61 13.44 -8.21
CA GLU A 15 23.49 14.14 -8.80
C GLU A 15 22.54 13.19 -9.54
N VAL A 16 21.23 13.38 -9.35
CA VAL A 16 20.22 12.63 -10.10
C VAL A 16 20.09 13.22 -11.51
N LYS A 17 20.24 12.37 -12.51
CA LYS A 17 20.03 12.74 -13.92
C LYS A 17 18.99 11.83 -14.54
N LEU A 18 17.97 12.42 -15.12
CA LEU A 18 17.00 11.67 -15.92
C LEU A 18 17.65 11.23 -17.25
N LYS A 19 17.31 10.03 -17.68
CA LYS A 19 17.76 9.48 -18.97
C LYS A 19 16.91 10.07 -20.09
N PRO A 20 17.47 10.80 -21.05
CA PRO A 20 16.65 11.50 -22.04
C PRO A 20 15.75 10.58 -22.89
N ALA A 21 16.25 9.43 -23.31
CA ALA A 21 15.48 8.48 -24.12
C ALA A 21 14.31 7.86 -23.35
N GLU A 22 14.52 7.52 -22.07
CA GLU A 22 13.48 6.95 -21.21
C GLU A 22 12.44 8.00 -20.83
N LEU A 23 12.89 9.24 -20.63
CA LEU A 23 11.99 10.37 -20.36
C LEU A 23 11.12 10.68 -21.58
N ASP A 24 11.71 10.68 -22.79
CA ASP A 24 10.96 10.87 -24.04
C ASP A 24 9.90 9.77 -24.24
N LEU A 25 10.24 8.51 -23.92
CA LEU A 25 9.30 7.40 -23.97
C LEU A 25 8.13 7.61 -23.00
N LEU A 26 8.40 8.05 -21.77
CA LEU A 26 7.34 8.37 -20.80
C LEU A 26 6.49 9.55 -21.28
N ASP A 27 7.10 10.60 -21.78
CA ASP A 27 6.41 11.78 -22.30
C ASP A 27 5.46 11.43 -23.46
N TYR A 28 5.94 10.60 -24.37
CA TYR A 28 5.10 10.07 -25.45
C TYR A 28 3.96 9.23 -24.92
N LEU A 29 4.22 8.31 -23.96
CA LEU A 29 3.19 7.49 -23.32
C LEU A 29 2.12 8.37 -22.66
N VAL A 30 2.51 9.37 -21.89
CA VAL A 30 1.61 10.33 -21.24
C VAL A 30 0.71 11.02 -22.26
N SER A 31 1.29 11.47 -23.38
CA SER A 31 0.54 12.09 -24.48
C SER A 31 -0.45 11.12 -25.10
N ALA A 32 -0.03 9.88 -25.36
CA ALA A 32 -0.89 8.84 -25.93
C ALA A 32 -2.05 8.47 -25.00
N LEU A 33 -1.78 8.30 -23.69
CA LEU A 33 -2.82 8.05 -22.68
C LEU A 33 -3.84 9.18 -22.64
N LYS A 34 -3.37 10.44 -22.58
CA LYS A 34 -4.23 11.63 -22.59
C LYS A 34 -5.12 11.68 -23.84
N LYS A 35 -4.55 11.44 -25.02
CA LYS A 35 -5.30 11.42 -26.27
C LYS A 35 -6.40 10.36 -26.29
N ASN A 36 -6.19 9.26 -25.61
CA ASN A 36 -7.16 8.14 -25.53
C ASN A 36 -8.06 8.18 -24.30
N GLY A 37 -8.03 9.24 -23.49
CA GLY A 37 -8.86 9.38 -22.28
C GLY A 37 -8.48 8.41 -21.15
N ILE A 38 -7.25 7.93 -21.13
CA ILE A 38 -6.75 6.97 -20.14
C ILE A 38 -5.95 7.73 -19.08
N TYR A 39 -6.36 7.63 -17.82
CA TYR A 39 -5.67 8.24 -16.70
C TYR A 39 -4.43 7.46 -16.27
N LEU A 40 -3.48 8.18 -15.71
CA LEU A 40 -2.22 7.65 -15.17
C LEU A 40 -2.21 7.72 -13.64
N MET A 41 -1.85 6.62 -13.03
CA MET A 41 -1.35 6.55 -11.66
C MET A 41 0.14 6.25 -11.73
N ILE A 42 0.96 6.98 -10.96
CA ILE A 42 2.42 6.81 -10.98
C ILE A 42 2.98 6.74 -9.57
N ASP A 43 3.87 5.79 -9.36
CA ASP A 43 4.69 5.75 -8.16
C ASP A 43 5.87 6.72 -8.33
N ALA A 44 5.95 7.69 -7.46
CA ALA A 44 7.03 8.67 -7.51
C ALA A 44 8.39 8.03 -7.25
N LEU A 45 8.39 7.00 -6.40
CA LEU A 45 9.53 6.11 -6.16
C LEU A 45 9.03 4.66 -6.19
N GLY A 46 9.57 3.88 -7.07
CA GLY A 46 9.17 2.49 -7.20
C GLY A 46 10.09 1.73 -8.13
N GLY A 47 9.88 0.42 -8.27
CA GLY A 47 10.71 -0.44 -9.09
C GLY A 47 10.97 0.13 -10.49
N PRO A 48 9.94 0.30 -11.31
CA PRO A 48 10.12 0.71 -12.72
C PRO A 48 10.45 2.18 -12.91
N THR A 49 9.98 3.06 -12.05
CA THR A 49 10.32 4.48 -12.06
C THR A 49 11.52 4.80 -11.18
N GLY A 50 12.22 3.76 -10.69
CA GLY A 50 13.36 3.91 -9.83
C GLY A 50 14.50 4.67 -10.49
N TYR A 51 15.18 5.47 -9.70
CA TYR A 51 16.39 6.14 -10.08
C TYR A 51 17.57 5.17 -9.88
N SER A 52 17.73 4.22 -10.81
CA SER A 52 18.88 3.31 -10.78
C SER A 52 20.15 4.10 -11.07
N GLY A 53 21.17 3.97 -10.27
CA GLY A 53 22.39 4.71 -10.50
C GLY A 53 23.51 4.37 -9.54
N ALA A 54 24.52 5.23 -9.49
CA ALA A 54 25.74 5.00 -8.73
C ALA A 54 25.54 4.94 -7.21
N ASN A 55 24.42 5.39 -6.69
CA ASN A 55 24.05 5.15 -5.31
C ASN A 55 23.60 3.70 -5.16
N ARG A 56 24.29 2.92 -4.38
CA ARG A 56 23.96 1.51 -4.12
C ARG A 56 22.54 1.31 -3.58
N TRP A 57 21.98 2.33 -2.93
CA TRP A 57 20.63 2.33 -2.39
C TRP A 57 19.56 2.39 -3.48
N LEU A 58 19.91 2.90 -4.66
CA LEU A 58 19.04 2.95 -5.82
C LEU A 58 19.37 1.83 -6.84
N VAL A 59 20.54 1.22 -6.73
CA VAL A 59 20.99 0.14 -7.63
C VAL A 59 20.54 -1.23 -7.16
N GLY A 60 20.49 -1.45 -5.85
CA GLY A 60 20.22 -2.77 -5.27
C GLY A 60 18.75 -3.20 -5.31
N GLY A 61 17.87 -2.33 -5.75
CA GLY A 61 16.46 -2.61 -5.82
C GLY A 61 15.58 -1.70 -4.96
N THR A 62 14.30 -1.92 -5.08
CA THR A 62 13.26 -1.08 -4.49
C THR A 62 13.24 -1.09 -2.95
N MET A 63 13.89 -2.06 -2.32
CA MET A 63 13.81 -2.23 -0.87
C MET A 63 14.66 -1.23 -0.10
N GLU A 64 15.84 -0.89 -0.60
CA GLU A 64 16.77 -0.02 0.10
C GLU A 64 16.26 1.41 0.22
N HIS A 65 15.78 2.01 -0.84
CA HIS A 65 15.29 3.39 -0.77
C HIS A 65 13.97 3.52 -0.01
N ARG A 66 13.13 2.49 0.00
CA ARG A 66 11.92 2.45 0.83
C ARG A 66 12.24 2.69 2.29
N TYR A 67 13.36 2.14 2.77
CA TYR A 67 13.78 2.27 4.16
C TYR A 67 14.66 3.49 4.41
N THR A 68 15.66 3.72 3.55
CA THR A 68 16.63 4.80 3.76
C THR A 68 15.99 6.18 3.78
N MET A 69 14.91 6.38 3.03
CA MET A 69 14.16 7.64 3.06
C MET A 69 13.62 8.02 4.43
N TYR A 70 13.39 7.07 5.34
CA TYR A 70 12.94 7.40 6.70
C TYR A 70 14.05 8.05 7.54
N PHE A 71 15.30 7.62 7.33
CA PHE A 71 16.37 7.91 8.29
C PHE A 71 17.62 8.56 7.70
N ASP A 72 17.86 8.39 6.41
CA ASP A 72 19.01 8.97 5.74
C ASP A 72 18.63 10.23 4.96
N ALA A 73 19.19 11.37 5.39
CA ALA A 73 18.88 12.66 4.81
C ALA A 73 19.40 12.81 3.36
N GLU A 74 20.54 12.22 3.06
CA GLU A 74 21.11 12.29 1.69
C GLU A 74 20.29 11.45 0.71
N SER A 75 19.94 10.22 1.08
CA SER A 75 19.02 9.39 0.27
C SER A 75 17.71 10.11 0.01
N ARG A 76 17.14 10.75 1.04
CA ARG A 76 15.89 11.52 0.90
C ARG A 76 16.04 12.68 -0.07
N LYS A 77 17.14 13.43 0.02
CA LYS A 77 17.41 14.57 -0.86
C LYS A 77 17.56 14.12 -2.32
N GLN A 78 18.27 13.02 -2.57
CA GLN A 78 18.44 12.46 -3.90
C GLN A 78 17.10 11.98 -4.49
N CYS A 79 16.29 11.26 -3.70
CA CYS A 79 14.94 10.87 -4.12
C CYS A 79 14.07 12.08 -4.42
N GLU A 80 14.11 13.11 -3.57
CA GLU A 80 13.36 14.36 -3.77
C GLU A 80 13.75 15.06 -5.07
N GLU A 81 15.04 15.16 -5.36
CA GLU A 81 15.51 15.80 -6.59
C GLU A 81 15.06 15.04 -7.84
N GLY A 82 15.16 13.71 -7.82
CA GLY A 82 14.68 12.89 -8.94
C GLY A 82 13.17 13.03 -9.17
N MET A 83 12.38 12.98 -8.09
CA MET A 83 10.93 13.21 -8.17
C MET A 83 10.64 14.63 -8.71
N ARG A 84 11.33 15.65 -8.20
CA ARG A 84 11.14 17.02 -8.65
C ARG A 84 11.41 17.16 -10.14
N GLN A 85 12.53 16.64 -10.63
CA GLN A 85 12.87 16.68 -12.06
C GLN A 85 11.77 16.02 -12.89
N LEU A 86 11.34 14.82 -12.53
CA LEU A 86 10.31 14.07 -13.25
C LEU A 86 8.98 14.82 -13.29
N PHE A 87 8.47 15.22 -12.16
CA PHE A 87 7.12 15.79 -12.07
C PHE A 87 7.02 17.23 -12.55
N THR A 88 8.12 18.01 -12.50
CA THR A 88 8.13 19.40 -12.97
C THR A 88 8.70 19.57 -14.38
N HIS A 89 9.18 18.49 -14.99
CA HIS A 89 9.57 18.47 -16.38
C HIS A 89 8.40 18.85 -17.30
N ARG A 90 8.69 19.63 -18.35
CA ARG A 90 7.70 19.98 -19.35
C ARG A 90 7.73 18.95 -20.48
N ASN A 91 6.68 18.17 -20.58
CA ASN A 91 6.48 17.18 -21.63
C ASN A 91 6.38 17.86 -23.01
N PRO A 92 7.25 17.54 -23.97
CA PRO A 92 7.27 18.20 -25.29
C PRO A 92 6.05 17.87 -26.15
N TYR A 93 5.38 16.75 -25.91
CA TYR A 93 4.21 16.32 -26.68
C TYR A 93 2.90 16.95 -26.19
N THR A 94 2.79 17.24 -24.88
CA THR A 94 1.57 17.84 -24.30
C THR A 94 1.73 19.33 -24.00
N GLY A 95 2.95 19.82 -23.94
CA GLY A 95 3.29 21.20 -23.58
C GLY A 95 3.06 21.55 -22.13
N THR A 96 2.76 20.57 -21.26
CA THR A 96 2.47 20.73 -19.83
C THR A 96 3.49 20.00 -18.96
N ARG A 97 3.66 20.41 -17.69
CA ARG A 97 4.43 19.61 -16.75
C ARG A 97 3.58 18.40 -16.36
N LEU A 98 4.21 17.26 -16.07
CA LEU A 98 3.49 16.05 -15.66
C LEU A 98 2.57 16.33 -14.46
N ILE A 99 3.07 17.08 -13.49
CA ILE A 99 2.35 17.39 -12.25
C ILE A 99 1.10 18.28 -12.47
N ASP A 100 1.05 19.04 -13.55
CA ASP A 100 -0.08 19.90 -13.94
C ASP A 100 -1.01 19.21 -14.95
N ASP A 101 -0.62 18.07 -15.48
CA ASP A 101 -1.41 17.40 -16.50
C ASP A 101 -2.58 16.60 -15.90
N PRO A 102 -3.83 16.87 -16.33
CA PRO A 102 -5.00 16.17 -15.78
C PRO A 102 -5.03 14.67 -16.07
N VAL A 103 -4.15 14.15 -16.92
CA VAL A 103 -3.99 12.71 -17.12
C VAL A 103 -3.46 12.04 -15.85
N LEU A 104 -2.69 12.75 -15.04
CA LEU A 104 -2.15 12.28 -13.77
C LEU A 104 -3.23 12.36 -12.68
N ALA A 105 -3.93 11.26 -12.47
CA ALA A 105 -5.04 11.18 -11.52
C ALA A 105 -4.57 10.96 -10.09
N LEU A 106 -3.50 10.19 -9.90
CA LEU A 106 -3.04 9.75 -8.59
C LEU A 106 -1.52 9.59 -8.56
N ILE A 107 -0.92 10.00 -7.46
CA ILE A 107 0.50 9.73 -7.15
C ILE A 107 0.58 8.83 -5.92
N THR A 108 1.31 7.72 -6.04
CA THR A 108 1.85 6.98 -4.89
C THR A 108 3.20 7.55 -4.54
N GLY A 109 3.46 7.84 -3.28
CA GLY A 109 4.75 8.39 -2.86
C GLY A 109 5.90 7.43 -3.10
N CYS A 110 5.77 6.22 -2.60
CA CYS A 110 6.72 5.14 -2.85
C CYS A 110 6.00 3.79 -2.83
N ASN A 111 6.18 3.01 -3.88
CA ASN A 111 5.56 1.69 -3.99
C ASN A 111 5.94 0.79 -2.81
N GLU A 112 4.94 0.24 -2.13
CA GLU A 112 5.07 -0.72 -1.03
C GLU A 112 6.04 -0.26 0.08
N GLN A 113 5.99 1.02 0.44
CA GLN A 113 6.87 1.62 1.45
C GLN A 113 6.27 1.48 2.86
N GLU A 114 6.18 0.28 3.39
CA GLU A 114 5.77 0.07 4.77
C GLU A 114 6.87 -0.54 5.62
N PHE A 115 7.01 -0.06 6.84
CA PHE A 115 7.94 -0.65 7.80
C PHE A 115 7.72 -2.14 8.01
N ALA A 116 6.48 -2.58 8.04
CA ALA A 116 6.16 -4.00 8.22
C ALA A 116 6.64 -4.84 7.03
N PHE A 117 6.65 -4.28 5.83
CA PHE A 117 7.14 -4.96 4.63
C PHE A 117 8.68 -5.04 4.61
N ILE A 118 9.35 -3.98 5.03
CA ILE A 118 10.82 -3.90 5.05
C ILE A 118 11.45 -4.42 6.34
N ARG A 119 10.64 -4.85 7.32
CA ARG A 119 11.08 -5.30 8.65
C ARG A 119 12.12 -6.43 8.66
N ASN A 120 12.19 -7.21 7.59
CA ASN A 120 13.10 -8.35 7.48
C ASN A 120 14.47 -7.98 6.89
N HIS A 121 14.71 -6.69 6.62
CA HIS A 121 15.97 -6.20 6.06
C HIS A 121 16.88 -5.63 7.15
N ASP A 122 18.19 -5.70 6.95
CA ASP A 122 19.22 -5.32 7.93
C ASP A 122 19.44 -3.79 8.05
N PHE A 123 18.38 -3.00 7.90
CA PHE A 123 18.48 -1.53 8.03
C PHE A 123 18.13 -0.98 9.40
N HIS A 124 17.92 -1.85 10.39
CA HIS A 124 17.47 -1.44 11.73
C HIS A 124 18.43 -0.48 12.43
N GLU A 125 19.74 -0.66 12.22
CA GLU A 125 20.74 0.23 12.79
C GLU A 125 20.67 1.65 12.24
N LEU A 126 20.27 1.82 10.98
CA LEU A 126 20.05 3.15 10.39
C LEU A 126 18.93 3.91 11.11
N GLY A 127 17.90 3.21 11.56
CA GLY A 127 16.78 3.78 12.30
C GLY A 127 17.04 3.94 13.82
N ALA A 128 18.08 3.31 14.37
CA ALA A 128 18.35 3.30 15.79
C ALA A 128 18.48 4.70 16.44
N PRO A 129 19.13 5.71 15.82
CA PRO A 129 19.18 7.05 16.38
C PRO A 129 17.79 7.69 16.51
N ALA A 130 16.91 7.50 15.53
CA ALA A 130 15.53 8.02 15.55
C ALA A 130 14.70 7.30 16.62
N TRP A 131 14.85 5.99 16.75
CA TRP A 131 14.22 5.16 17.78
C TRP A 131 14.61 5.61 19.18
N ARG A 132 15.90 5.76 19.45
CA ARG A 132 16.43 6.22 20.76
C ARG A 132 15.97 7.64 21.08
N ARG A 133 15.89 8.53 20.08
CA ARG A 133 15.35 9.87 20.26
C ARG A 133 13.87 9.83 20.62
N PHE A 134 13.05 9.05 19.92
CA PHE A 134 11.64 8.85 20.22
C PHE A 134 11.45 8.37 21.68
N LEU A 135 12.21 7.38 22.13
CA LEU A 135 12.13 6.88 23.50
C LEU A 135 12.53 7.95 24.52
N ARG A 136 13.55 8.75 24.22
CA ARG A 136 13.96 9.88 25.07
C ARG A 136 12.85 10.94 25.18
N GLU A 137 12.24 11.31 24.09
CA GLU A 137 11.10 12.24 24.05
C GLU A 137 9.92 11.71 24.86
N LYS A 138 9.65 10.42 24.78
CA LYS A 138 8.50 9.78 25.44
C LYS A 138 8.68 9.60 26.94
N TYR A 139 9.85 9.15 27.36
CA TYR A 139 10.11 8.78 28.75
C TYR A 139 10.85 9.85 29.56
N GLY A 140 11.58 10.70 28.91
CA GLY A 140 12.39 11.75 29.54
C GLY A 140 13.66 11.25 30.21
N SER A 141 13.68 10.06 30.82
CA SER A 141 14.85 9.46 31.44
C SER A 141 14.94 7.94 31.25
N ALA A 142 16.16 7.39 31.37
CA ALA A 142 16.40 5.96 31.26
C ALA A 142 15.72 5.17 32.39
N GLU A 143 15.65 5.73 33.60
CA GLU A 143 14.99 5.11 34.75
C GLU A 143 13.47 4.91 34.49
N ARG A 144 12.81 5.90 33.89
CA ARG A 144 11.37 5.78 33.52
C ARG A 144 11.16 4.75 32.42
N LEU A 145 12.03 4.70 31.41
CA LEU A 145 12.02 3.66 30.39
C LEU A 145 12.19 2.27 31.01
N ASN A 146 13.20 2.12 31.88
CA ASN A 146 13.52 0.87 32.59
C ASN A 146 12.34 0.39 33.43
N ALA A 147 11.68 1.29 34.14
CA ALA A 147 10.48 0.97 34.90
C ALA A 147 9.34 0.46 34.03
N ALA A 148 9.14 1.07 32.83
CA ALA A 148 8.10 0.69 31.90
C ALA A 148 8.39 -0.63 31.18
N TRP A 149 9.65 -0.88 30.81
CA TRP A 149 10.07 -2.05 30.04
C TRP A 149 10.58 -3.20 30.90
N LYS A 150 10.78 -2.97 32.20
CA LYS A 150 11.44 -3.89 33.14
C LYS A 150 12.85 -4.26 32.68
N THR A 151 13.65 -3.24 32.38
CA THR A 151 15.05 -3.31 31.90
C THR A 151 15.98 -2.52 32.82
N ALA A 152 17.27 -2.50 32.51
CA ALA A 152 18.30 -1.84 33.35
C ALA A 152 19.35 -1.10 32.49
N PHE A 153 18.90 -0.37 31.43
CA PHE A 153 19.80 0.45 30.61
C PHE A 153 20.36 1.63 31.44
N GLY A 154 21.65 1.88 31.37
CA GLY A 154 22.27 3.05 31.98
C GLY A 154 21.97 4.35 31.26
N ALA A 155 21.75 4.27 29.93
CA ALA A 155 21.44 5.41 29.11
C ALA A 155 20.60 4.99 27.88
N PHE A 156 19.93 5.95 27.20
CA PHE A 156 19.22 5.67 25.95
C PHE A 156 20.12 5.17 24.81
N SER A 157 21.42 5.48 24.84
CA SER A 157 22.41 4.96 23.89
C SER A 157 22.59 3.45 23.95
N GLU A 158 22.32 2.84 25.09
CA GLU A 158 22.41 1.39 25.30
C GLU A 158 21.16 0.64 24.83
N VAL A 159 20.08 1.35 24.55
CA VAL A 159 18.87 0.73 24.02
C VAL A 159 19.17 0.20 22.61
N PRO A 160 19.00 -1.12 22.36
CA PRO A 160 19.27 -1.70 21.06
C PRO A 160 18.34 -1.11 19.99
N ALA A 161 18.76 -1.21 18.72
CA ALA A 161 17.88 -0.98 17.59
C ALA A 161 16.65 -1.88 17.68
N PHE A 162 15.56 -1.48 17.05
CA PHE A 162 14.42 -2.38 16.90
C PHE A 162 14.80 -3.52 15.95
N THR A 163 14.29 -4.72 16.23
CA THR A 163 14.57 -5.93 15.43
C THR A 163 13.28 -6.55 14.93
N PRO A 164 13.34 -7.45 13.93
CA PRO A 164 12.16 -8.16 13.44
C PRO A 164 11.34 -8.85 14.54
N GLU A 165 12.02 -9.42 15.54
CA GLU A 165 11.35 -10.09 16.66
C GLU A 165 10.52 -9.13 17.51
N GLN A 166 10.91 -7.87 17.56
CA GLN A 166 10.18 -6.84 18.32
C GLN A 166 8.84 -6.49 17.70
N TYR A 167 8.66 -6.69 16.40
CA TYR A 167 7.35 -6.51 15.75
C TYR A 167 6.30 -7.49 16.25
N ALA A 168 6.73 -8.68 16.70
CA ALA A 168 5.87 -9.66 17.33
C ALA A 168 5.80 -9.50 18.86
N ALA A 169 6.56 -8.59 19.44
CA ALA A 169 6.61 -8.37 20.88
C ALA A 169 5.27 -7.84 21.39
N ARG A 170 4.88 -8.32 22.55
CA ARG A 170 3.70 -7.84 23.27
C ARG A 170 4.11 -7.00 24.47
N GLY A 171 3.14 -6.28 25.01
CA GLY A 171 3.37 -5.43 26.16
C GLY A 171 3.93 -4.06 25.77
N ARG A 172 4.49 -3.36 26.76
CA ARG A 172 4.86 -1.94 26.61
C ARG A 172 5.90 -1.69 25.51
N ARG A 173 6.88 -2.56 25.39
CA ARG A 173 7.94 -2.40 24.37
C ARG A 173 7.40 -2.53 22.94
N GLY A 174 6.50 -3.48 22.73
CA GLY A 174 5.83 -3.63 21.43
C GLY A 174 4.94 -2.42 21.11
N ALA A 175 4.16 -1.93 22.09
CA ALA A 175 3.33 -0.74 21.95
C ALA A 175 4.14 0.51 21.60
N ASP A 176 5.33 0.66 22.17
CA ASP A 176 6.22 1.78 21.87
C ASP A 176 6.81 1.68 20.47
N LEU A 177 7.10 0.48 19.99
CA LEU A 177 7.52 0.27 18.60
C LEU A 177 6.40 0.59 17.62
N ASP A 178 5.18 0.14 17.89
CA ASP A 178 4.00 0.45 17.06
C ASP A 178 3.76 1.95 16.98
N GLU A 179 3.91 2.67 18.09
CA GLU A 179 3.78 4.13 18.11
C GLU A 179 4.91 4.81 17.33
N PHE A 180 6.14 4.33 17.47
CA PHE A 180 7.28 4.82 16.69
C PHE A 180 7.06 4.63 15.20
N ILE A 181 6.64 3.44 14.76
CA ILE A 181 6.36 3.14 13.36
C ILE A 181 5.27 4.06 12.83
N ALA A 182 4.13 4.15 13.51
CA ALA A 182 3.04 5.01 13.10
C ALA A 182 3.47 6.48 12.97
N ARG A 183 4.36 6.96 13.87
CA ARG A 183 4.93 8.32 13.77
C ARG A 183 5.80 8.50 12.53
N GLN A 184 6.61 7.49 12.18
CA GLN A 184 7.45 7.54 10.97
C GLN A 184 6.59 7.51 9.70
N GLU A 185 5.61 6.61 9.64
CA GLU A 185 4.70 6.49 8.50
C GLU A 185 3.90 7.79 8.25
N ARG A 186 3.33 8.37 9.30
CA ARG A 186 2.69 9.70 9.20
C ARG A 186 3.67 10.80 8.79
N GLY A 187 4.93 10.66 9.20
CA GLY A 187 6.02 11.53 8.75
C GLY A 187 6.20 11.46 7.22
N MET A 188 6.18 10.26 6.65
CA MET A 188 6.29 10.04 5.20
C MET A 188 5.09 10.57 4.44
N ILE A 189 3.85 10.33 4.91
CA ILE A 189 2.64 10.92 4.30
C ILE A 189 2.78 12.43 4.21
N ARG A 190 3.11 13.08 5.33
CA ARG A 190 3.28 14.54 5.35
C ARG A 190 4.39 15.01 4.43
N TYR A 191 5.53 14.32 4.43
CA TYR A 191 6.66 14.67 3.58
C TYR A 191 6.27 14.67 2.10
N PHE A 192 5.75 13.55 1.59
CA PHE A 192 5.34 13.45 0.19
C PHE A 192 4.24 14.46 -0.16
N THR A 193 3.19 14.53 0.64
CA THR A 193 2.08 15.46 0.41
C THR A 193 2.57 16.90 0.33
N GLN A 194 3.42 17.34 1.28
CA GLN A 194 3.98 18.69 1.27
C GLN A 194 4.84 18.95 0.03
N LYS A 195 5.70 18.00 -0.36
CA LYS A 195 6.56 18.17 -1.53
C LYS A 195 5.76 18.28 -2.81
N PHE A 196 4.81 17.38 -3.05
CA PHE A 196 3.97 17.45 -4.24
C PHE A 196 3.11 18.72 -4.27
N ARG A 197 2.54 19.16 -3.15
CA ARG A 197 1.80 20.41 -3.07
C ARG A 197 2.70 21.63 -3.34
N GLN A 198 3.94 21.65 -2.82
CA GLN A 198 4.94 22.68 -3.12
C GLN A 198 5.27 22.77 -4.62
N TRP A 199 5.30 21.64 -5.32
CA TRP A 199 5.55 21.60 -6.77
C TRP A 199 4.31 21.92 -7.61
N GLY A 200 3.15 22.04 -6.99
CA GLY A 200 1.90 22.47 -7.62
C GLY A 200 0.88 21.36 -7.86
N TYR A 201 1.10 20.12 -7.39
CA TYR A 201 0.16 19.03 -7.57
C TYR A 201 -1.18 19.28 -6.88
N LYS A 202 -2.28 19.08 -7.62
CA LYS A 202 -3.65 19.28 -7.15
C LYS A 202 -4.48 18.02 -7.09
N GLY A 203 -3.96 16.91 -7.63
CA GLY A 203 -4.63 15.61 -7.63
C GLY A 203 -4.51 14.88 -6.29
N LEU A 204 -4.91 13.63 -6.27
CA LEU A 204 -4.93 12.79 -5.08
C LEU A 204 -3.56 12.14 -4.84
N PHE A 205 -3.27 11.91 -3.55
CA PHE A 205 -2.04 11.29 -3.09
C PHE A 205 -2.33 10.05 -2.24
N THR A 206 -1.54 9.00 -2.42
CA THR A 206 -1.55 7.78 -1.62
C THR A 206 -0.15 7.30 -1.25
N ASN A 207 -0.07 6.35 -0.34
CA ASN A 207 1.12 5.60 0.05
C ASN A 207 0.68 4.36 0.86
N PHE A 208 1.56 3.38 1.10
CA PHE A 208 1.29 2.24 1.99
C PHE A 208 0.22 1.27 1.47
N ASP A 209 0.54 0.53 0.45
CA ASP A 209 -0.39 -0.31 -0.30
C ASP A 209 -0.10 -1.82 -0.21
N MET A 210 0.80 -2.28 0.67
CA MET A 210 1.13 -3.70 0.79
C MET A 210 0.67 -4.35 2.10
N THR A 211 0.82 -3.68 3.23
CA THR A 211 0.60 -4.28 4.56
C THR A 211 -0.86 -4.16 5.01
N LYS A 212 -1.50 -5.30 5.26
CA LYS A 212 -2.91 -5.40 5.65
C LYS A 212 -3.15 -5.29 7.16
N SER A 213 -2.13 -5.00 7.96
CA SER A 213 -2.27 -4.95 9.42
C SER A 213 -3.20 -3.80 9.88
N MET A 214 -3.89 -4.03 10.98
CA MET A 214 -4.79 -3.04 11.59
C MET A 214 -4.06 -1.77 12.06
N HIS A 215 -2.77 -1.85 12.45
CA HIS A 215 -1.98 -0.69 12.81
C HIS A 215 -1.80 0.28 11.63
N TYR A 216 -1.59 -0.25 10.42
CA TYR A 216 -1.55 0.59 9.21
C TYR A 216 -2.91 1.18 8.86
N SER A 217 -4.01 0.55 9.25
CA SER A 217 -5.34 1.14 9.05
C SER A 217 -5.49 2.47 9.78
N ALA A 218 -4.90 2.62 10.97
CA ALA A 218 -4.88 3.91 11.66
C ALA A 218 -4.07 4.98 10.90
N VAL A 219 -2.93 4.58 10.31
CA VAL A 219 -2.10 5.50 9.52
C VAL A 219 -2.75 5.85 8.18
N ARG A 220 -3.40 4.88 7.53
CA ARG A 220 -4.11 5.10 6.26
C ARG A 220 -5.26 6.10 6.36
N GLY A 221 -5.80 6.30 7.55
CA GLY A 221 -6.77 7.37 7.78
C GLY A 221 -6.26 8.78 7.42
N ASP A 222 -4.95 8.98 7.41
CA ASP A 222 -4.33 10.26 7.05
C ASP A 222 -4.11 10.43 5.53
N LEU A 223 -4.27 9.37 4.72
CA LEU A 223 -4.15 9.43 3.26
C LEU A 223 -5.37 10.09 2.61
N GLU A 224 -5.18 10.65 1.43
CA GLU A 224 -6.27 11.19 0.61
C GLU A 224 -7.05 10.08 -0.09
N VAL A 225 -6.35 9.05 -0.54
CA VAL A 225 -6.89 7.81 -1.12
C VAL A 225 -6.23 6.63 -0.42
N VAL A 226 -6.98 5.59 -0.13
CA VAL A 226 -6.42 4.32 0.37
C VAL A 226 -6.24 3.37 -0.81
N THR A 227 -5.05 2.82 -0.94
CA THR A 227 -4.71 1.83 -1.96
C THR A 227 -4.25 0.53 -1.33
N MET A 228 -4.34 -0.59 -2.07
CA MET A 228 -3.91 -1.90 -1.58
C MET A 228 -3.49 -2.82 -2.72
N HIS A 229 -2.42 -3.58 -2.47
CA HIS A 229 -1.95 -4.67 -3.32
C HIS A 229 -2.31 -6.03 -2.75
N SER A 230 -2.61 -6.99 -3.59
CA SER A 230 -2.72 -8.37 -3.18
C SER A 230 -2.65 -9.34 -4.35
N TYR A 231 -1.94 -10.45 -4.16
CA TYR A 231 -1.73 -11.47 -5.18
C TYR A 231 -2.12 -12.85 -4.67
N PHE A 232 -2.67 -13.66 -5.56
CA PHE A 232 -2.95 -15.07 -5.30
C PHE A 232 -1.88 -15.94 -5.95
N GLY A 233 -1.08 -16.60 -5.11
CA GLY A 233 0.07 -17.40 -5.52
C GLY A 233 1.36 -16.93 -4.85
N HIS A 234 2.47 -17.53 -5.23
CA HIS A 234 3.79 -17.17 -4.73
C HIS A 234 4.62 -16.51 -5.82
N LEU A 235 5.31 -15.44 -5.47
CA LEU A 235 6.34 -14.84 -6.31
C LEU A 235 7.56 -15.74 -6.31
N SER A 236 7.58 -16.73 -7.20
CA SER A 236 8.78 -17.52 -7.47
C SER A 236 9.44 -17.02 -8.75
N ALA A 237 10.77 -16.91 -8.73
CA ALA A 237 11.53 -16.39 -9.87
C ALA A 237 11.31 -17.19 -11.17
N ASP A 238 10.95 -18.47 -11.06
CA ASP A 238 10.74 -19.39 -12.18
C ASP A 238 9.26 -19.76 -12.41
N GLY A 239 8.34 -19.21 -11.61
CA GLY A 239 6.91 -19.51 -11.71
C GLY A 239 6.50 -20.95 -11.34
N THR A 240 7.44 -21.81 -10.92
CA THR A 240 7.20 -23.25 -10.75
C THR A 240 6.50 -23.62 -9.45
N GLN A 241 6.46 -22.72 -8.47
CA GLN A 241 5.92 -22.97 -7.12
C GLN A 241 4.54 -22.36 -6.88
N GLN A 242 3.76 -22.14 -7.93
CA GLN A 242 2.45 -21.55 -7.77
C GLN A 242 1.45 -22.50 -7.11
N SER A 243 0.67 -21.99 -6.16
CA SER A 243 -0.47 -22.69 -5.61
C SER A 243 -1.46 -23.04 -6.71
N GLN A 244 -1.94 -24.27 -6.72
CA GLN A 244 -2.98 -24.74 -7.65
C GLN A 244 -4.37 -24.75 -7.00
N GLY A 245 -4.56 -23.96 -5.93
CA GLY A 245 -5.85 -23.78 -5.28
C GLY A 245 -6.76 -22.79 -6.01
N SER A 246 -8.07 -22.94 -5.80
CA SER A 246 -9.08 -21.96 -6.20
C SER A 246 -9.08 -20.79 -5.22
N MET A 247 -9.03 -19.55 -5.71
CA MET A 247 -9.20 -18.37 -4.88
C MET A 247 -10.63 -18.29 -4.35
N VAL A 248 -11.63 -18.45 -5.21
CA VAL A 248 -13.04 -18.39 -4.85
C VAL A 248 -13.41 -19.53 -3.91
N GLY A 249 -12.99 -20.77 -4.24
CA GLY A 249 -13.20 -21.93 -3.40
C GLY A 249 -12.55 -21.83 -2.01
N GLY A 250 -11.46 -21.08 -1.90
CA GLY A 250 -10.80 -20.74 -0.64
C GLY A 250 -11.50 -19.59 0.14
N GLY A 251 -12.64 -19.07 -0.34
CA GLY A 251 -13.38 -17.98 0.28
C GLY A 251 -12.79 -16.61 -0.01
N ALA A 252 -12.24 -16.42 -1.21
CA ALA A 252 -11.69 -15.18 -1.75
C ALA A 252 -10.73 -14.42 -0.81
N PRO A 253 -9.68 -15.07 -0.26
CA PRO A 253 -8.80 -14.43 0.71
C PRO A 253 -8.14 -13.19 0.14
N LEU A 254 -7.72 -13.22 -1.11
CA LEU A 254 -7.12 -12.12 -1.84
C LEU A 254 -7.97 -10.84 -1.77
N PHE A 255 -9.24 -10.93 -2.12
CA PHE A 255 -10.15 -9.81 -2.08
C PHE A 255 -10.44 -9.37 -0.65
N ARG A 256 -10.68 -10.31 0.27
CA ARG A 256 -10.97 -10.00 1.68
C ARG A 256 -9.84 -9.25 2.36
N ASP A 257 -8.60 -9.60 2.04
CA ASP A 257 -7.41 -8.92 2.57
C ASP A 257 -7.37 -7.46 2.11
N CYS A 258 -7.63 -7.19 0.83
CA CYS A 258 -7.75 -5.82 0.33
C CYS A 258 -8.92 -5.08 0.99
N ALA A 259 -10.12 -5.63 0.96
CA ALA A 259 -11.32 -4.99 1.51
C ALA A 259 -11.19 -4.65 3.00
N SER A 260 -10.38 -5.43 3.73
CA SER A 260 -10.07 -5.21 5.16
C SER A 260 -9.21 -4.00 5.46
N THR A 261 -8.78 -3.27 4.46
CA THR A 261 -7.95 -2.05 4.63
C THR A 261 -8.70 -0.76 4.28
N ARG A 262 -9.92 -0.87 3.77
CA ARG A 262 -10.74 0.27 3.37
C ARG A 262 -11.11 1.13 4.57
N ILE A 263 -10.84 2.43 4.51
CA ILE A 263 -11.19 3.39 5.55
C ILE A 263 -12.49 4.11 5.18
N ALA A 264 -13.41 4.19 6.12
CA ALA A 264 -14.69 4.87 5.94
C ALA A 264 -14.48 6.35 5.55
N GLY A 265 -15.22 6.80 4.53
CA GLY A 265 -15.15 8.16 4.03
C GLY A 265 -13.93 8.50 3.18
N LYS A 266 -13.11 7.50 2.83
CA LYS A 266 -11.99 7.66 1.91
C LYS A 266 -12.25 6.91 0.60
N PRO A 267 -11.85 7.46 -0.56
CA PRO A 267 -11.75 6.68 -1.78
C PRO A 267 -10.84 5.47 -1.55
N PHE A 268 -11.19 4.35 -2.15
CA PHE A 268 -10.45 3.10 -2.01
C PHE A 268 -10.19 2.45 -3.37
N MET A 269 -8.93 2.17 -3.66
CA MET A 269 -8.52 1.50 -4.88
C MET A 269 -7.71 0.24 -4.57
N ILE A 270 -7.86 -0.78 -5.40
CA ILE A 270 -6.96 -1.92 -5.43
C ILE A 270 -6.08 -1.72 -6.66
N ASN A 271 -4.91 -1.12 -6.42
CA ASN A 271 -4.03 -0.65 -7.48
C ASN A 271 -3.05 -1.70 -7.99
N GLU A 272 -2.98 -2.85 -7.33
CA GLU A 272 -2.35 -4.06 -7.85
C GLU A 272 -3.09 -5.30 -7.35
N TYR A 273 -3.52 -6.15 -8.27
CA TYR A 273 -4.02 -7.48 -7.93
C TYR A 273 -3.73 -8.45 -9.08
N GLY A 274 -3.67 -9.74 -8.77
CA GLY A 274 -3.51 -10.76 -9.80
C GLY A 274 -3.44 -12.17 -9.26
N HIS A 275 -3.82 -13.13 -10.11
CA HIS A 275 -3.45 -14.53 -9.98
C HIS A 275 -2.12 -14.73 -10.68
N LEU A 276 -1.10 -15.08 -9.91
CA LEU A 276 0.21 -15.32 -10.48
C LEU A 276 0.20 -16.58 -11.37
N PHE A 277 0.78 -16.45 -12.54
CA PHE A 277 0.87 -17.54 -13.49
C PHE A 277 1.92 -18.57 -13.00
N TRP A 278 1.74 -19.81 -13.01
CA TRP A 278 0.67 -20.67 -13.52
C TRP A 278 -0.35 -21.08 -12.43
N ASN A 279 -1.53 -20.57 -12.37
CA ASN A 279 -2.57 -21.15 -11.56
C ASN A 279 -3.68 -21.68 -12.49
N ARG A 280 -4.10 -22.95 -12.32
CA ARG A 280 -5.15 -23.56 -13.14
C ARG A 280 -6.51 -22.86 -13.00
N TYR A 281 -6.74 -22.15 -11.86
CA TYR A 281 -7.94 -21.38 -11.57
C TYR A 281 -7.78 -19.89 -11.91
N ARG A 282 -6.79 -19.50 -12.70
CA ARG A 282 -6.54 -18.09 -13.05
C ARG A 282 -7.71 -17.40 -13.75
N TYR A 283 -8.67 -18.18 -14.29
CA TYR A 283 -9.94 -17.64 -14.81
C TYR A 283 -10.84 -17.04 -13.75
N GLU A 284 -10.60 -17.29 -12.47
CA GLU A 284 -11.34 -16.67 -11.35
C GLU A 284 -10.93 -15.23 -11.09
N GLU A 285 -9.80 -14.77 -11.60
CA GLU A 285 -9.23 -13.47 -11.28
C GLU A 285 -10.17 -12.33 -11.63
N ALA A 286 -10.36 -12.03 -12.91
CA ALA A 286 -11.16 -10.88 -13.29
C ALA A 286 -12.64 -11.07 -12.90
N LEU A 287 -13.20 -12.27 -13.07
CA LEU A 287 -14.58 -12.53 -12.68
C LEU A 287 -14.82 -12.37 -11.19
N GLY A 288 -14.06 -13.11 -10.37
CA GLY A 288 -14.25 -13.12 -8.93
C GLY A 288 -13.88 -11.78 -8.28
N PHE A 289 -12.73 -11.24 -8.67
CA PHE A 289 -12.21 -10.02 -8.05
C PHE A 289 -13.06 -8.79 -8.40
N THR A 290 -13.42 -8.62 -9.68
CA THR A 290 -14.24 -7.48 -10.11
C THR A 290 -15.67 -7.55 -9.59
N ALA A 291 -16.24 -8.77 -9.46
CA ALA A 291 -17.56 -8.96 -8.88
C ALA A 291 -17.61 -8.52 -7.41
N PHE A 292 -16.65 -8.97 -6.60
CA PHE A 292 -16.55 -8.57 -5.20
C PHE A 292 -16.24 -7.07 -5.06
N ALA A 293 -15.40 -6.53 -5.92
CA ALA A 293 -15.06 -5.12 -5.92
C ALA A 293 -16.26 -4.23 -6.25
N ALA A 294 -17.04 -4.59 -7.27
CA ALA A 294 -18.26 -3.88 -7.63
C ALA A 294 -19.28 -3.92 -6.49
N MET A 295 -19.50 -5.11 -5.90
CA MET A 295 -20.41 -5.26 -4.76
C MET A 295 -19.96 -4.43 -3.55
N ASN A 296 -18.66 -4.29 -3.32
CA ASN A 296 -18.10 -3.47 -2.25
C ASN A 296 -17.99 -1.98 -2.61
N ASP A 297 -18.40 -1.57 -3.82
CA ASP A 297 -18.31 -0.17 -4.24
C ASP A 297 -16.85 0.35 -4.16
N VAL A 298 -15.91 -0.43 -4.70
CA VAL A 298 -14.50 -0.05 -4.81
C VAL A 298 -14.35 0.99 -5.91
N ASP A 299 -13.59 2.05 -5.67
CA ASP A 299 -13.48 3.19 -6.59
C ASP A 299 -12.59 2.93 -7.80
N GLY A 300 -11.65 1.99 -7.71
CA GLY A 300 -10.77 1.65 -8.82
C GLY A 300 -10.09 0.29 -8.66
N LEU A 301 -9.85 -0.36 -9.79
CA LEU A 301 -9.16 -1.64 -9.89
C LEU A 301 -8.06 -1.58 -10.94
N MET A 302 -6.89 -2.12 -10.63
CA MET A 302 -5.81 -2.30 -11.60
C MET A 302 -5.23 -3.71 -11.45
N ALA A 303 -5.46 -4.55 -12.46
CA ALA A 303 -4.75 -5.81 -12.55
C ALA A 303 -3.26 -5.54 -12.77
N HIS A 304 -2.41 -6.15 -11.96
CA HIS A 304 -0.97 -6.06 -12.14
C HIS A 304 -0.52 -7.12 -13.13
N GLU A 305 -0.61 -6.74 -14.37
CA GLU A 305 -0.34 -7.63 -15.48
C GLU A 305 0.56 -6.91 -16.47
N GLY A 306 1.48 -7.66 -17.05
CA GLY A 306 2.40 -7.17 -18.06
C GLY A 306 1.63 -6.46 -19.16
N PRO A 307 2.24 -5.47 -19.79
CA PRO A 307 1.54 -4.54 -20.68
C PRO A 307 0.80 -5.31 -21.77
N ALA A 308 -0.39 -4.82 -22.11
CA ALA A 308 -0.98 -5.11 -23.41
C ALA A 308 -0.05 -4.66 -24.56
N ALA A 309 1.18 -4.31 -24.25
CA ALA A 309 2.17 -3.92 -25.22
C ALA A 309 2.52 -5.13 -26.08
N ILE A 310 2.44 -4.90 -27.34
CA ILE A 310 2.95 -5.72 -28.42
C ILE A 310 4.47 -5.88 -28.19
N SER A 311 4.85 -6.71 -27.25
CA SER A 311 6.23 -7.15 -27.14
C SER A 311 6.39 -8.41 -27.98
N ASN A 312 7.51 -8.53 -28.64
CA ASN A 312 7.89 -9.79 -29.28
C ASN A 312 8.29 -10.88 -28.28
N ALA A 313 8.09 -10.64 -26.98
CA ALA A 313 8.31 -11.62 -25.95
C ALA A 313 7.32 -12.78 -26.14
N ARG A 314 7.84 -13.96 -26.38
CA ARG A 314 7.09 -15.19 -26.66
C ARG A 314 6.87 -16.04 -25.42
N MET A 315 7.11 -15.47 -24.24
CA MET A 315 7.01 -16.21 -22.99
C MET A 315 5.84 -15.68 -22.16
N ILE A 316 5.05 -16.57 -21.65
CA ILE A 316 4.12 -16.30 -20.55
C ILE A 316 4.97 -16.34 -19.28
N ASP A 317 4.96 -15.27 -18.53
CA ASP A 317 5.62 -15.19 -17.22
C ASP A 317 4.59 -14.89 -16.12
N THR A 318 5.07 -14.70 -14.91
CA THR A 318 4.22 -14.42 -13.74
C THR A 318 3.27 -13.24 -13.95
N TRP A 319 3.66 -12.26 -14.77
CA TRP A 319 2.96 -10.99 -14.98
C TRP A 319 2.44 -10.79 -16.40
N ALA A 320 2.90 -11.59 -17.36
CA ALA A 320 2.56 -11.43 -18.76
C ALA A 320 1.29 -12.18 -19.11
N ILE A 321 0.22 -11.46 -19.44
CA ILE A 321 -1.10 -12.05 -19.73
C ILE A 321 -1.42 -12.12 -21.21
N TYR A 322 -0.81 -11.33 -22.04
CA TYR A 322 -1.19 -11.17 -23.45
C TYR A 322 -1.02 -12.44 -24.30
N TRP A 323 -0.31 -13.44 -23.79
CA TRP A 323 -0.23 -14.76 -24.42
C TRP A 323 -1.17 -15.80 -23.79
N ASP A 324 -1.84 -15.46 -22.69
CA ASP A 324 -2.81 -16.34 -22.06
C ASP A 324 -4.23 -15.98 -22.51
N PRO A 325 -4.85 -16.78 -23.40
CA PRO A 325 -6.19 -16.48 -23.90
C PRO A 325 -7.25 -16.46 -22.81
N VAL A 326 -7.04 -17.17 -21.70
CA VAL A 326 -7.95 -17.18 -20.55
C VAL A 326 -7.92 -15.80 -19.87
N LYS A 327 -6.75 -15.30 -19.56
CA LYS A 327 -6.60 -13.97 -18.93
C LYS A 327 -7.03 -12.84 -19.85
N CYS A 328 -6.74 -12.91 -21.14
CA CYS A 328 -7.21 -11.92 -22.10
C CYS A 328 -8.75 -11.90 -22.21
N ALA A 329 -9.39 -13.06 -22.26
CA ALA A 329 -10.86 -13.13 -22.34
C ALA A 329 -11.56 -12.60 -21.09
N GLN A 330 -11.01 -12.87 -19.91
CA GLN A 330 -11.61 -12.42 -18.65
C GLN A 330 -11.49 -10.92 -18.41
N GLN A 331 -10.56 -10.20 -19.05
CA GLN A 331 -10.49 -8.74 -18.95
C GLN A 331 -11.78 -8.08 -19.45
N LEU A 332 -12.35 -8.57 -20.54
CA LEU A 332 -13.64 -8.08 -21.04
C LEU A 332 -14.77 -8.36 -20.04
N GLN A 333 -14.77 -9.53 -19.41
CA GLN A 333 -15.73 -9.87 -18.37
C GLN A 333 -15.61 -8.93 -17.16
N GLY A 334 -14.37 -8.65 -16.72
CA GLY A 334 -14.11 -7.68 -15.65
C GLY A 334 -14.63 -6.28 -15.98
N TYR A 335 -14.46 -5.83 -17.24
CA TYR A 335 -15.03 -4.58 -17.72
C TYR A 335 -16.56 -4.56 -17.57
N PHE A 336 -17.26 -5.61 -17.96
CA PHE A 336 -18.72 -5.66 -17.84
C PHE A 336 -19.18 -5.61 -16.40
N LEU A 337 -18.57 -6.40 -15.53
CA LEU A 337 -18.97 -6.50 -14.14
C LEU A 337 -18.70 -5.22 -13.34
N PHE A 338 -17.56 -4.59 -13.57
CA PHE A 338 -17.09 -3.45 -12.78
C PHE A 338 -17.35 -2.10 -13.45
N LEU A 339 -16.83 -1.86 -14.67
CA LEU A 339 -16.92 -0.54 -15.31
C LEU A 339 -18.29 -0.30 -15.93
N ARG A 340 -18.90 -1.30 -16.57
CA ARG A 340 -20.28 -1.18 -17.09
C ARG A 340 -21.32 -1.24 -15.96
N GLY A 341 -20.96 -1.83 -14.82
CA GLY A 341 -21.80 -1.86 -13.64
C GLY A 341 -22.89 -2.95 -13.68
N ASP A 342 -22.62 -4.10 -14.30
CA ASP A 342 -23.54 -5.24 -14.32
C ASP A 342 -23.77 -5.81 -12.90
N ILE A 343 -22.86 -5.54 -11.98
CA ILE A 343 -23.00 -5.81 -10.56
C ILE A 343 -23.17 -4.50 -9.81
N SER A 344 -24.29 -4.35 -9.12
CA SER A 344 -24.58 -3.19 -8.27
C SER A 344 -23.87 -3.31 -6.93
N PRO A 345 -23.48 -2.19 -6.30
CA PRO A 345 -23.03 -2.16 -4.92
C PRO A 345 -24.05 -2.78 -3.96
N ALA A 346 -23.58 -3.42 -2.90
CA ALA A 346 -24.43 -3.94 -1.85
C ALA A 346 -25.25 -2.83 -1.20
N CYS A 347 -26.49 -3.14 -0.84
CA CYS A 347 -27.40 -2.17 -0.19
C CYS A 347 -26.99 -1.83 1.25
N GLY A 348 -26.17 -2.69 1.89
CA GLY A 348 -25.71 -2.53 3.27
C GLY A 348 -24.21 -2.26 3.36
N GLU A 349 -23.79 -1.82 4.55
CA GLU A 349 -22.38 -1.61 4.89
C GLU A 349 -22.11 -2.23 6.26
N ALA A 350 -21.08 -3.07 6.35
CA ALA A 350 -20.50 -3.50 7.61
C ALA A 350 -19.36 -2.54 7.96
N ARG A 351 -19.52 -1.81 9.07
CA ARG A 351 -18.54 -0.84 9.53
C ARG A 351 -17.90 -1.32 10.81
N ILE A 352 -16.58 -1.59 10.73
CA ILE A 352 -15.80 -2.05 11.87
C ILE A 352 -15.09 -0.87 12.49
N ARG A 353 -15.39 -0.62 13.75
CA ARG A 353 -14.76 0.46 14.51
C ARG A 353 -13.51 -0.03 15.20
N PHE A 354 -12.51 0.83 15.23
CA PHE A 354 -11.31 0.64 16.03
C PHE A 354 -10.84 1.97 16.62
N SER A 355 -10.15 1.88 17.74
CA SER A 355 -9.41 2.98 18.35
C SER A 355 -7.93 2.74 18.22
N GLU A 356 -7.18 3.76 17.81
CA GLU A 356 -5.73 3.67 17.76
C GLU A 356 -5.12 3.37 19.13
N GLN A 357 -5.72 3.92 20.18
CA GLN A 357 -5.31 3.65 21.55
C GLN A 357 -5.47 2.18 21.92
N GLU A 358 -6.56 1.54 21.52
CA GLU A 358 -6.80 0.10 21.78
C GLU A 358 -5.82 -0.77 21.00
N LEU A 359 -5.58 -0.47 19.74
CA LEU A 359 -4.58 -1.16 18.93
C LEU A 359 -3.19 -1.12 19.58
N ARG A 360 -2.79 0.04 20.09
CA ARG A 360 -1.49 0.22 20.77
C ARG A 360 -1.43 -0.44 22.14
N ARG A 361 -2.56 -0.54 22.86
CA ARG A 361 -2.59 -1.13 24.20
C ARG A 361 -2.21 -2.60 24.19
N THR A 362 -2.53 -3.33 23.15
CA THR A 362 -2.20 -4.76 23.05
C THR A 362 -0.72 -5.03 22.86
N GLY A 363 0.05 -4.05 22.39
CA GLY A 363 1.48 -4.14 22.15
C GLY A 363 1.90 -5.32 21.27
N ALA A 364 0.99 -5.77 20.43
CA ALA A 364 1.24 -6.77 19.42
C ALA A 364 0.86 -6.16 18.08
N TYR A 365 1.67 -6.36 17.09
CA TYR A 365 1.33 -6.00 15.71
C TYR A 365 0.17 -6.89 15.29
N PRO A 366 -1.09 -6.42 15.29
CA PRO A 366 -2.17 -7.28 14.89
C PRO A 366 -2.07 -7.51 13.40
N ASP A 367 -2.18 -8.77 13.04
CA ASP A 367 -2.38 -9.19 11.67
C ASP A 367 -3.57 -8.45 11.04
N ALA A 368 -3.82 -8.72 9.77
CA ALA A 368 -5.02 -8.27 9.09
C ALA A 368 -6.29 -8.59 9.89
N LEU A 369 -7.36 -7.91 9.56
CA LEU A 369 -8.67 -8.15 10.14
C LEU A 369 -9.00 -9.65 10.14
N GLY A 370 -9.49 -10.15 11.27
CA GLY A 370 -9.78 -11.57 11.46
C GLY A 370 -10.65 -12.19 10.37
N SER A 371 -10.47 -13.48 10.13
CA SER A 371 -11.15 -14.20 9.04
C SER A 371 -12.67 -14.07 9.07
N ALA A 372 -13.29 -14.02 10.26
CA ALA A 372 -14.73 -13.86 10.39
C ALA A 372 -15.20 -12.47 9.93
N GLN A 373 -14.51 -11.42 10.37
CA GLN A 373 -14.88 -10.05 9.98
C GLN A 373 -14.61 -9.77 8.51
N SER A 374 -13.45 -10.20 8.00
CA SER A 374 -13.11 -9.97 6.59
C SER A 374 -14.10 -10.64 5.63
N ARG A 375 -14.74 -11.74 6.03
CA ARG A 375 -15.79 -12.40 5.24
C ARG A 375 -17.04 -11.55 5.03
N LEU A 376 -17.27 -10.53 5.85
CA LEU A 376 -18.36 -9.58 5.61
C LEU A 376 -18.22 -8.89 4.26
N SER A 377 -17.01 -8.70 3.76
CA SER A 377 -16.76 -8.17 2.41
C SER A 377 -17.28 -9.06 1.27
N LEU A 378 -17.62 -10.31 1.54
CA LEU A 378 -18.20 -11.22 0.54
C LEU A 378 -19.72 -11.09 0.41
N VAL A 379 -20.35 -10.35 1.32
CA VAL A 379 -21.83 -10.21 1.37
C VAL A 379 -22.29 -8.77 1.48
N THR A 380 -21.41 -7.85 1.83
CA THR A 380 -21.73 -6.42 1.93
C THR A 380 -20.48 -5.57 1.80
N LYS A 381 -20.64 -4.25 1.64
CA LYS A 381 -19.54 -3.29 1.71
C LYS A 381 -18.87 -3.33 3.08
N LEU A 382 -17.57 -3.55 3.13
CA LEU A 382 -16.79 -3.57 4.37
C LEU A 382 -15.95 -2.32 4.48
N THR A 383 -16.04 -1.61 5.61
CA THR A 383 -15.20 -0.45 5.92
C THR A 383 -14.65 -0.49 7.33
N LEU A 384 -13.50 0.12 7.52
CA LEU A 384 -12.89 0.36 8.82
C LEU A 384 -13.09 1.82 9.21
N GLU A 385 -13.43 2.08 10.44
CA GLU A 385 -13.66 3.42 10.96
C GLU A 385 -12.88 3.66 12.24
N GLN A 386 -11.93 4.59 12.17
CA GLN A 386 -11.22 5.04 13.37
C GLN A 386 -12.16 5.89 14.23
N ASN A 387 -12.35 5.49 15.45
CA ASN A 387 -13.20 6.20 16.41
C ASN A 387 -12.59 6.23 17.80
N ASP A 388 -11.88 7.28 18.09
CA ASP A 388 -11.28 7.52 19.40
C ASP A 388 -12.26 8.21 20.38
N SER A 389 -13.45 8.63 19.90
CA SER A 389 -14.45 9.33 20.72
C SER A 389 -15.39 8.42 21.52
N GLY A 390 -15.42 7.12 21.21
CA GLY A 390 -16.33 6.14 21.82
C GLY A 390 -17.83 6.33 21.47
N LYS A 391 -18.18 7.33 20.63
CA LYS A 391 -19.57 7.59 20.25
C LYS A 391 -20.03 6.69 19.09
N PRO A 392 -21.31 6.22 19.11
CA PRO A 392 -21.87 5.51 17.97
C PRO A 392 -21.95 6.44 16.74
N LEU A 393 -21.51 5.95 15.59
CA LEU A 393 -21.42 6.75 14.33
C LEU A 393 -22.53 6.42 13.34
N LEU A 394 -23.25 5.29 13.54
CA LEU A 394 -24.38 4.94 12.69
C LEU A 394 -25.71 5.26 13.40
N PRO A 395 -26.66 5.86 12.68
CA PRO A 395 -28.03 5.97 13.19
C PRO A 395 -28.59 4.57 13.49
N ALA A 396 -29.37 4.47 14.57
CA ALA A 396 -30.07 3.22 14.91
C ALA A 396 -30.87 2.73 13.69
N GLY A 397 -30.72 1.46 13.32
CA GLY A 397 -31.46 0.82 12.23
C GLY A 397 -30.84 0.92 10.82
N LYS A 398 -29.63 1.45 10.67
CA LYS A 398 -28.92 1.47 9.37
C LYS A 398 -27.49 0.90 9.50
N GLY A 399 -27.32 -0.35 9.12
CA GLY A 399 -26.05 -1.03 9.03
C GLY A 399 -25.65 -1.78 10.31
N VAL A 400 -24.67 -2.66 10.17
CA VAL A 400 -24.12 -3.44 11.28
C VAL A 400 -22.89 -2.71 11.81
N ALA A 401 -22.98 -2.10 12.99
CA ALA A 401 -21.82 -1.62 13.71
C ALA A 401 -21.22 -2.78 14.50
N ILE A 402 -20.04 -3.26 14.08
CA ILE A 402 -19.30 -4.24 14.85
C ILE A 402 -18.41 -3.47 15.81
N ILE A 403 -18.82 -3.40 17.07
CA ILE A 403 -18.01 -2.86 18.15
C ILE A 403 -17.36 -4.05 18.84
N GLY A 404 -16.04 -4.21 18.75
CA GLY A 404 -15.33 -5.29 19.40
C GLY A 404 -13.91 -4.91 19.76
N GLU A 405 -13.44 -5.43 20.89
CA GLU A 405 -12.01 -5.50 21.13
C GLU A 405 -11.40 -6.43 20.09
N PHE A 406 -10.39 -5.98 19.33
CA PHE A 406 -9.65 -6.80 18.36
C PHE A 406 -8.77 -7.88 19.02
N ALA A 407 -8.99 -8.14 20.31
CA ALA A 407 -8.28 -9.14 21.08
C ALA A 407 -8.89 -10.52 20.86
N ARG A 408 -8.24 -11.30 19.98
CA ARG A 408 -8.28 -12.78 19.92
C ARG A 408 -9.60 -13.50 20.20
N GLY A 409 -10.35 -13.75 19.17
CA GLY A 409 -11.06 -15.05 19.00
C GLY A 409 -12.27 -15.36 19.87
N LYS A 410 -12.65 -14.57 20.86
CA LYS A 410 -13.74 -14.93 21.78
C LYS A 410 -14.99 -14.04 21.78
N GLN A 411 -15.04 -12.94 21.08
CA GLN A 411 -16.17 -11.99 21.15
C GLN A 411 -17.03 -11.85 19.89
N TYR A 412 -16.91 -12.72 18.92
CA TYR A 412 -17.64 -12.62 17.65
C TYR A 412 -19.12 -12.99 17.70
N ARG A 413 -19.67 -13.37 18.84
CA ARG A 413 -21.07 -13.84 18.97
C ARG A 413 -22.10 -12.73 18.96
N ARG A 414 -21.74 -11.47 19.05
CA ARG A 414 -22.67 -10.33 19.07
C ARG A 414 -23.00 -9.71 17.72
N ILE A 415 -22.35 -10.16 16.65
CA ILE A 415 -22.36 -9.53 15.33
C ILE A 415 -23.66 -9.73 14.56
N LEU A 416 -24.46 -10.72 14.89
CA LEU A 416 -25.64 -11.11 14.12
C LEU A 416 -26.94 -11.01 14.90
N ALA A 417 -26.96 -10.38 16.04
CA ALA A 417 -28.15 -10.34 16.87
C ALA A 417 -29.11 -9.16 16.58
N ASP A 418 -28.68 -8.16 15.85
CA ASP A 418 -29.42 -6.93 15.57
C ASP A 418 -29.53 -6.60 14.06
N ALA A 419 -29.40 -7.60 13.20
CA ALA A 419 -29.63 -7.45 11.77
C ALA A 419 -31.07 -7.77 11.38
#